data_c3322f0f2050a3d30cdef62d3be15332
#
_entry.id   c3322f0f2050a3d30cdef62d3be15332
#
_cell.length_a   1.000
_cell.length_b   1.000
_cell.length_c   1.000
_cell.angle_alpha   90.00
_cell.angle_beta   90.00
_cell.angle_gamma   90.00
#
_symmetry.space_group_name_H-M   'P 1'
#
loop_
_entity.id
_entity.type
_entity.pdbx_description
1 polymer ?
#
loop_
_entity_poly.entity_id
_entity_poly.type
_entity_poly.pdbx_seq_one_letter_code
_entity_poly.pdbx_strand_id
1 'polypeptide(L)'
;MKYRNLGSSGLRVSELCLGTMTFGEADENSFMHKVGCDEATSFQIMSQALELGINFFDTADVYGQDGLSERVIGEWFEKEGHRDEVVLATKCRFTMGDGPNRSGASRYRIMRCAENSL
;
A
#
# COMPACT_ATOMS: atom_id res chain seq x y z
N MET A 1 -16.14 1.12 14.93
CA MET A 1 -15.98 1.33 13.47
C MET A 1 -17.22 0.80 12.74
N LYS A 2 -17.67 1.47 11.68
CA LYS A 2 -18.72 0.96 10.78
C LYS A 2 -18.08 0.31 9.56
N TYR A 3 -18.73 -0.75 9.05
CA TYR A 3 -18.26 -1.48 7.87
C TYR A 3 -19.34 -1.49 6.79
N ARG A 4 -18.90 -1.48 5.53
CA ARG A 4 -19.77 -1.56 4.35
C ARG A 4 -19.20 -2.52 3.31
N ASN A 5 -20.01 -2.95 2.39
CA ASN A 5 -19.57 -3.75 1.27
C ASN A 5 -18.78 -2.86 0.27
N LEU A 6 -17.66 -3.35 -0.20
CA LEU A 6 -16.88 -2.73 -1.28
C LEU A 6 -17.54 -3.08 -2.62
N GLY A 7 -18.52 -2.27 -3.01
CA GLY A 7 -19.33 -2.53 -4.20
C GLY A 7 -19.99 -3.93 -4.15
N SER A 8 -19.87 -4.67 -5.25
CA SER A 8 -20.39 -6.04 -5.39
C SER A 8 -19.32 -7.12 -5.17
N SER A 9 -18.15 -6.77 -4.65
CA SER A 9 -17.02 -7.71 -4.49
C SER A 9 -17.23 -8.77 -3.40
N GLY A 10 -18.19 -8.55 -2.49
CA GLY A 10 -18.37 -9.38 -1.29
C GLY A 10 -17.43 -9.02 -0.13
N LEU A 11 -16.43 -8.18 -0.34
CA LEU A 11 -15.54 -7.71 0.71
C LEU A 11 -16.25 -6.71 1.62
N ARG A 12 -16.03 -6.82 2.93
CA ARG A 12 -16.48 -5.85 3.92
C ARG A 12 -15.30 -5.04 4.44
N VAL A 13 -15.37 -3.73 4.24
CA VAL A 13 -14.32 -2.78 4.61
C VAL A 13 -14.84 -1.72 5.57
N SER A 14 -13.95 -1.18 6.38
CA SER A 14 -14.24 -0.01 7.22
C SER A 14 -14.61 1.20 6.36
N GLU A 15 -15.48 2.08 6.89
CA GLU A 15 -15.82 3.33 6.19
C GLU A 15 -14.66 4.30 6.07
N LEU A 16 -13.66 4.15 6.95
CA LEU A 16 -12.37 4.84 6.85
C LEU A 16 -11.35 3.93 6.19
N CYS A 17 -10.49 4.52 5.39
CA CYS A 17 -9.37 3.85 4.74
C CYS A 17 -8.06 4.50 5.18
N LEU A 18 -7.07 3.71 5.55
CA LEU A 18 -5.72 4.20 5.85
C LEU A 18 -4.95 4.39 4.55
N GLY A 19 -4.62 5.64 4.20
CA GLY A 19 -3.69 5.93 3.10
C GLY A 19 -2.25 5.79 3.58
N THR A 20 -1.40 5.15 2.78
CA THR A 20 -0.03 4.80 3.16
C THR A 20 1.05 5.48 2.31
N MET A 21 0.71 6.50 1.54
CA MET A 21 1.64 7.15 0.61
C MET A 21 2.92 7.68 1.29
N THR A 22 2.86 8.02 2.56
CA THR A 22 3.96 8.57 3.34
C THR A 22 4.72 7.53 4.17
N PHE A 23 4.48 6.23 3.98
CA PHE A 23 5.18 5.20 4.72
C PHE A 23 6.55 4.91 4.11
N GLY A 24 7.57 4.95 4.96
CA GLY A 24 8.97 4.82 4.59
C GLY A 24 9.65 6.17 4.29
N GLU A 25 10.91 6.27 4.68
CA GLU A 25 11.75 7.44 4.41
C GLU A 25 12.41 7.31 3.05
N ALA A 26 11.95 8.09 2.10
CA ALA A 26 12.55 8.16 0.76
C ALA A 26 13.86 8.98 0.80
N ASP A 27 14.80 8.62 -0.08
CA ASP A 27 16.07 9.33 -0.20
C ASP A 27 15.93 10.74 -0.86
N GLU A 28 17.04 11.47 -0.94
CA GLU A 28 17.08 12.85 -1.44
C GLU A 28 16.68 13.01 -2.91
N ASN A 29 16.68 11.91 -3.70
CA ASN A 29 16.31 11.94 -5.11
C ASN A 29 14.80 11.78 -5.33
N SER A 30 14.05 11.44 -4.29
CA SER A 30 12.59 11.28 -4.35
C SER A 30 11.89 12.61 -4.05
N PHE A 31 10.79 12.86 -4.76
CA PHE A 31 9.89 13.96 -4.42
C PHE A 31 9.24 13.79 -3.04
N MET A 32 9.29 12.57 -2.47
CA MET A 32 8.82 12.25 -1.12
C MET A 32 9.88 12.45 -0.04
N HIS A 33 11.07 12.95 -0.39
CA HIS A 33 12.11 13.24 0.60
C HIS A 33 11.61 14.16 1.71
N LYS A 34 11.83 13.79 2.96
CA LYS A 34 11.37 14.50 4.18
C LYS A 34 9.83 14.58 4.36
N VAL A 35 9.06 13.88 3.54
CA VAL A 35 7.59 13.82 3.68
C VAL A 35 7.15 12.50 4.32
N GLY A 36 7.94 11.44 4.13
CA GLY A 36 7.67 10.12 4.69
C GLY A 36 7.93 10.04 6.20
N CYS A 37 7.29 9.07 6.84
CA CYS A 37 7.61 8.66 8.20
C CYS A 37 8.45 7.37 8.20
N ASP A 38 9.23 7.18 9.26
CA ASP A 38 10.07 5.99 9.40
C ASP A 38 9.24 4.70 9.53
N GLU A 39 9.91 3.57 9.43
CA GLU A 39 9.30 2.24 9.52
C GLU A 39 8.58 2.04 10.86
N ALA A 40 9.24 2.40 11.98
CA ALA A 40 8.67 2.22 13.31
C ALA A 40 7.38 3.02 13.51
N THR A 41 7.36 4.27 13.06
CA THR A 41 6.17 5.13 13.06
C THR A 41 5.08 4.55 12.15
N SER A 42 5.44 4.07 10.97
CA SER A 42 4.51 3.43 10.03
C SER A 42 3.84 2.20 10.65
N PHE A 43 4.62 1.36 11.35
CA PHE A 43 4.10 0.18 12.05
C PHE A 43 3.13 0.56 13.16
N GLN A 44 3.46 1.55 13.98
CA GLN A 44 2.57 2.06 15.02
C GLN A 44 1.24 2.57 14.46
N ILE A 45 1.29 3.31 13.34
CA ILE A 45 0.09 3.82 12.67
C ILE A 45 -0.78 2.67 12.17
N MET A 46 -0.20 1.64 11.51
CA MET A 46 -0.95 0.50 11.02
C MET A 46 -1.58 -0.32 12.13
N SER A 47 -0.81 -0.63 13.18
CA SER A 47 -1.32 -1.38 14.34
C SER A 47 -2.43 -0.61 15.04
N GLN A 48 -2.28 0.68 15.27
CA GLN A 48 -3.32 1.51 15.87
C GLN A 48 -4.57 1.61 14.98
N ALA A 49 -4.41 1.73 13.66
CA ALA A 49 -5.53 1.75 12.73
C ALA A 49 -6.35 0.45 12.82
N LEU A 50 -5.66 -0.69 12.86
CA LEU A 50 -6.31 -2.00 12.99
C LEU A 50 -7.02 -2.15 14.34
N GLU A 51 -6.41 -1.73 15.45
CA GLU A 51 -7.02 -1.71 16.79
C GLU A 51 -8.30 -0.85 16.84
N LEU A 52 -8.34 0.24 16.08
CA LEU A 52 -9.51 1.10 15.93
C LEU A 52 -10.56 0.52 14.97
N GLY A 53 -10.29 -0.64 14.38
CA GLY A 53 -11.18 -1.36 13.45
C GLY A 53 -11.07 -0.89 12.00
N ILE A 54 -10.03 -0.16 11.61
CA ILE A 54 -9.75 0.16 10.21
C ILE A 54 -9.07 -1.05 9.58
N ASN A 55 -9.80 -1.76 8.71
CA ASN A 55 -9.30 -2.93 8.01
C ASN A 55 -9.05 -2.69 6.51
N PHE A 56 -9.14 -1.45 6.06
CA PHE A 56 -8.97 -1.08 4.66
C PHE A 56 -7.77 -0.13 4.53
N PHE A 57 -6.74 -0.56 3.80
CA PHE A 57 -5.51 0.21 3.57
C PHE A 57 -5.35 0.44 2.08
N ASP A 58 -4.82 1.62 1.70
CA ASP A 58 -4.59 2.03 0.32
C ASP A 58 -3.12 2.41 0.12
N THR A 59 -2.47 1.69 -0.79
CA THR A 59 -1.10 1.90 -1.23
C THR A 59 -0.99 2.02 -2.74
N ALA A 60 0.20 2.09 -3.30
CA ALA A 60 0.49 1.99 -4.72
C ALA A 60 1.93 1.52 -4.94
N ASP A 61 2.20 0.90 -6.10
CA ASP A 61 3.52 0.43 -6.49
C ASP A 61 4.59 1.54 -6.55
N VAL A 62 4.17 2.79 -6.74
CA VAL A 62 5.05 3.97 -6.85
C VAL A 62 5.22 4.73 -5.53
N TYR A 63 4.47 4.40 -4.48
CA TYR A 63 4.48 5.18 -3.25
C TYR A 63 5.81 5.10 -2.50
N GLY A 64 6.21 6.25 -1.95
CA GLY A 64 7.50 6.48 -1.32
C GLY A 64 8.58 6.65 -2.36
N GLN A 65 9.18 5.56 -2.75
CA GLN A 65 10.19 5.47 -3.81
C GLN A 65 10.23 4.02 -4.27
N ASP A 66 9.83 3.75 -5.52
CA ASP A 66 9.88 2.42 -6.13
C ASP A 66 9.29 1.31 -5.24
N GLY A 67 8.08 1.54 -4.71
CA GLY A 67 7.37 0.57 -3.88
C GLY A 67 7.82 0.55 -2.40
N LEU A 68 8.47 1.60 -1.91
CA LEU A 68 8.90 1.66 -0.51
C LEU A 68 7.74 1.47 0.48
N SER A 69 6.59 2.10 0.21
CA SER A 69 5.39 1.94 1.04
C SER A 69 4.89 0.48 1.07
N GLU A 70 4.86 -0.19 -0.08
CA GLU A 70 4.48 -1.61 -0.16
C GLU A 70 5.44 -2.51 0.63
N ARG A 71 6.77 -2.23 0.56
CA ARG A 71 7.76 -2.97 1.36
C ARG A 71 7.55 -2.81 2.86
N VAL A 72 7.33 -1.58 3.33
CA VAL A 72 7.05 -1.29 4.74
C VAL A 72 5.79 -2.03 5.23
N ILE A 73 4.74 -2.04 4.41
CA ILE A 73 3.51 -2.79 4.73
C ILE A 73 3.77 -4.31 4.76
N GLY A 74 4.53 -4.83 3.79
CA GLY A 74 4.91 -6.24 3.73
C GLY A 74 5.69 -6.68 4.98
N GLU A 75 6.67 -5.91 5.40
CA GLU A 75 7.43 -6.15 6.63
C GLU A 75 6.57 -6.12 7.89
N TRP A 76 5.61 -5.20 7.95
CA TRP A 76 4.65 -5.17 9.05
C TRP A 76 3.79 -6.44 9.08
N PHE A 77 3.30 -6.92 7.93
CA PHE A 77 2.56 -8.18 7.86
C PHE A 77 3.39 -9.39 8.31
N GLU A 78 4.67 -9.44 7.93
CA GLU A 78 5.57 -10.52 8.35
C GLU A 78 5.83 -10.51 9.87
N LYS A 79 6.03 -9.33 10.44
CA LYS A 79 6.36 -9.19 11.87
C LYS A 79 5.15 -9.34 12.78
N GLU A 80 4.00 -8.78 12.40
CA GLU A 80 2.81 -8.70 13.26
C GLU A 80 1.73 -9.74 12.91
N GLY A 81 1.76 -10.35 11.74
CA GLY A 81 0.88 -11.47 11.36
C GLY A 81 -0.55 -11.08 10.95
N HIS A 82 -0.82 -9.82 10.64
CA HIS A 82 -2.18 -9.30 10.39
C HIS A 82 -2.64 -9.34 8.93
N ARG A 83 -1.98 -10.11 8.06
CA ARG A 83 -2.28 -10.10 6.62
C ARG A 83 -3.74 -10.43 6.30
N ASP A 84 -4.32 -11.39 6.99
CA ASP A 84 -5.70 -11.85 6.75
C ASP A 84 -6.78 -10.91 7.32
N GLU A 85 -6.39 -9.95 8.16
CA GLU A 85 -7.29 -8.98 8.77
C GLU A 85 -7.44 -7.70 7.93
N VAL A 86 -6.55 -7.48 6.96
CA VAL A 86 -6.48 -6.25 6.17
C VAL A 86 -6.84 -6.49 4.72
N VAL A 87 -7.77 -5.69 4.21
CA VAL A 87 -8.03 -5.53 2.78
C VAL A 87 -7.09 -4.45 2.25
N LEU A 88 -6.05 -4.87 1.54
CA LEU A 88 -5.04 -3.97 0.98
C LEU A 88 -5.37 -3.68 -0.50
N ALA A 89 -5.66 -2.42 -0.81
CA ALA A 89 -5.77 -1.92 -2.17
C ALA A 89 -4.41 -1.37 -2.63
N THR A 90 -3.96 -1.77 -3.81
CA THR A 90 -2.81 -1.16 -4.47
C THR A 90 -3.16 -0.70 -5.88
N LYS A 91 -2.26 0.03 -6.51
CA LYS A 91 -2.47 0.65 -7.82
C LYS A 91 -1.22 0.45 -8.68
N CYS A 92 -1.43 0.40 -10.00
CA CYS A 92 -0.35 0.38 -10.97
C CYS A 92 -0.74 1.22 -12.19
N ARG A 93 0.12 2.07 -12.67
CA ARG A 93 -0.04 2.81 -13.92
C ARG A 93 1.20 3.61 -14.25
N PHE A 94 1.79 4.21 -13.24
CA PHE A 94 2.97 5.06 -13.41
C PHE A 94 4.16 4.24 -13.90
N THR A 95 5.15 4.93 -14.44
CA THR A 95 6.37 4.28 -14.94
C THR A 95 7.19 3.73 -13.77
N MET A 96 7.51 2.45 -13.85
CA MET A 96 8.34 1.73 -12.89
C MET A 96 9.49 1.04 -13.64
N GLY A 97 10.62 1.73 -13.73
CA GLY A 97 11.81 1.29 -14.48
C GLY A 97 11.75 1.60 -15.98
N ASP A 98 12.76 1.16 -16.69
CA ASP A 98 12.96 1.43 -18.12
C ASP A 98 12.28 0.43 -19.04
N GLY A 99 11.83 0.89 -20.20
CA GLY A 99 11.29 0.04 -21.27
C GLY A 99 9.82 0.30 -21.62
N PRO A 100 9.38 -0.19 -22.79
CA PRO A 100 8.11 0.20 -23.39
C PRO A 100 6.86 -0.30 -22.65
N ASN A 101 6.98 -1.36 -21.82
CA ASN A 101 5.88 -1.95 -21.08
C ASN A 101 5.96 -1.68 -19.56
N ARG A 102 6.67 -0.63 -19.16
CA ARG A 102 6.87 -0.27 -17.76
C ARG A 102 5.86 0.77 -17.23
N SER A 103 4.87 1.16 -18.06
CA SER A 103 3.80 2.09 -17.71
C SER A 103 2.47 1.67 -18.33
N GLY A 104 1.39 2.34 -17.92
CA GLY A 104 0.05 2.11 -18.45
C GLY A 104 -0.69 0.96 -17.74
N ALA A 105 -1.88 0.64 -18.26
CA ALA A 105 -2.82 -0.32 -17.68
C ALA A 105 -3.20 -1.45 -18.65
N SER A 106 -2.23 -1.92 -19.44
CA SER A 106 -2.45 -3.13 -20.24
C SER A 106 -2.65 -4.34 -19.32
N ARG A 107 -3.39 -5.35 -19.78
CA ARG A 107 -3.57 -6.60 -19.02
C ARG A 107 -2.22 -7.20 -18.60
N TYR A 108 -1.24 -7.21 -19.51
CA TYR A 108 0.11 -7.67 -19.22
C TYR A 108 0.72 -6.90 -18.04
N ARG A 109 0.63 -5.56 -18.08
CA ARG A 109 1.20 -4.70 -17.04
C ARG A 109 0.49 -4.91 -15.69
N ILE A 110 -0.85 -4.96 -15.69
CA ILE A 110 -1.64 -5.17 -14.46
C ILE A 110 -1.26 -6.50 -13.79
N MET A 111 -1.19 -7.59 -14.55
CA MET A 111 -0.80 -8.89 -14.00
C MET A 111 0.60 -8.87 -13.40
N ARG A 112 1.58 -8.27 -14.11
CA ARG A 112 2.96 -8.13 -13.60
C ARG A 112 3.04 -7.25 -12.34
N CYS A 113 2.25 -6.17 -12.28
CA CYS A 113 2.22 -5.33 -11.09
C CYS A 113 1.62 -6.07 -9.89
N ALA A 114 0.53 -6.81 -10.09
CA ALA A 114 -0.06 -7.61 -9.02
C ALA A 114 0.94 -8.65 -8.47
N GLU A 115 1.66 -9.36 -9.36
CA GLU A 115 2.72 -10.29 -8.95
C GLU A 115 3.86 -9.62 -8.18
N ASN A 116 4.23 -8.40 -8.56
CA ASN A 116 5.32 -7.67 -7.90
C ASN A 116 4.91 -7.05 -6.55
N SER A 117 3.61 -6.78 -6.34
CA SER A 117 3.08 -6.20 -5.11
C SER A 117 2.70 -7.25 -4.06
N LEU A 118 2.79 -8.54 -4.39
CA LEU A 118 2.55 -9.68 -3.48
C LEU A 118 3.80 -10.08 -2.74
#